data_4b13e12d96caf8040b983daf42b6db78
#
_entry.id   4b13e12d96caf8040b983daf42b6db78
#
_cell.length_a   1.000
_cell.length_b   1.000
_cell.length_c   1.000
_cell.angle_alpha   90.00
_cell.angle_beta   90.00
_cell.angle_gamma   90.00
#
_symmetry.space_group_name_H-M   'P 1'
#
loop_
_entity.id
_entity.type
_entity.pdbx_description
1 polymer ?
#
loop_
_entity_poly.entity_id
_entity_poly.type
_entity_poly.pdbx_seq_one_letter_code
_entity_poly.pdbx_strand_id
1 'polypeptide(L)'
;MSLMSLTAVELGKKIKAGEVTVKEAVEAAFAQIEKVEGDVHSFVTLTKEQALKDAGEIQKKIDAGELTGPLAGVPVALKDNLCTKGVLTTCSSKILNNFVPTYTAQAVENLQKAGAVIIGKTNMDEFAMGSTTETSAYGVTKNPWNLEHVPGGSSGGSCAAVAAEECSYALGSDTGGSIRQPSSFCGVTGLKPTYGTVSRYGLIAYGSSLDQIGPVAKDVTDCATILEAITSYDKKDSTSIERKNTDFTSALVDDVKGMKIGIPKDYFGEGLNEEVKAAVLAAAKTLEEKGAIVEEFDLSLVEYAIPAYYVIASAEASSNLARFDGVKYGYRTEEYEGLHNMYKKTRSEGFGAEAKRRIMLGSFVLSSGYYDAYYLKALRTKALIKQAFDKAFEKYDVILGPAAPTTAPKLGSSLEDPIKMYLGDIYTISVNLAGLPGMTLPCGIDSKGLPIGLQLIGDCFKEKNIIRAAYSFEQTRAYHKSPLAE
;
A
#
# COMPACT_ATOMS: atom_id res chain seq x y z
N MET A 1 26.55 -10.69 5.23
CA MET A 1 25.10 -10.37 5.24
C MET A 1 24.95 -8.99 4.63
N SER A 2 24.13 -8.81 3.63
CA SER A 2 23.90 -7.50 3.00
C SER A 2 23.30 -6.52 4.01
N LEU A 3 23.64 -5.24 3.96
CA LEU A 3 23.00 -4.21 4.80
C LEU A 3 21.51 -4.11 4.49
N MET A 4 21.09 -4.39 3.26
CA MET A 4 19.70 -4.35 2.84
C MET A 4 18.89 -5.56 3.33
N SER A 5 19.54 -6.61 3.87
CA SER A 5 18.84 -7.71 4.53
C SER A 5 18.32 -7.37 5.94
N LEU A 6 18.86 -6.32 6.56
CA LEU A 6 18.39 -5.81 7.85
C LEU A 6 16.98 -5.21 7.74
N THR A 7 16.24 -5.21 8.84
CA THR A 7 15.02 -4.41 8.94
C THR A 7 15.37 -2.91 9.02
N ALA A 8 14.41 -2.03 8.81
CA ALA A 8 14.66 -0.58 8.87
C ALA A 8 15.14 -0.14 10.26
N VAL A 9 14.52 -0.69 11.31
CA VAL A 9 14.88 -0.39 12.69
C VAL A 9 16.26 -0.96 13.05
N GLU A 10 16.62 -2.16 12.58
CA GLU A 10 17.95 -2.74 12.77
C GLU A 10 19.03 -1.92 12.08
N LEU A 11 18.81 -1.53 10.82
CA LEU A 11 19.74 -0.68 10.09
C LEU A 11 19.91 0.69 10.77
N GLY A 12 18.82 1.31 11.18
CA GLY A 12 18.85 2.59 11.91
C GLY A 12 19.60 2.50 13.25
N LYS A 13 19.50 1.37 13.97
CA LYS A 13 20.31 1.11 15.18
C LYS A 13 21.80 1.06 14.86
N LYS A 14 22.20 0.35 13.79
CA LYS A 14 23.61 0.26 13.37
C LYS A 14 24.19 1.61 12.93
N ILE A 15 23.40 2.41 12.21
CA ILE A 15 23.79 3.76 11.80
C ILE A 15 24.02 4.64 13.04
N LYS A 16 23.10 4.63 14.00
CA LYS A 16 23.26 5.40 15.25
C LYS A 16 24.42 4.94 16.12
N ALA A 17 24.75 3.66 16.08
CA ALA A 17 25.91 3.11 16.79
C ALA A 17 27.25 3.42 16.10
N GLY A 18 27.22 4.03 14.89
CA GLY A 18 28.42 4.28 14.09
C GLY A 18 29.03 3.01 13.47
N GLU A 19 28.31 1.89 13.48
CA GLU A 19 28.75 0.63 12.83
C GLU A 19 28.59 0.70 11.31
N VAL A 20 27.68 1.53 10.82
CA VAL A 20 27.39 1.76 9.40
C VAL A 20 27.15 3.25 9.19
N THR A 21 27.72 3.83 8.16
CA THR A 21 27.43 5.21 7.77
C THR A 21 26.15 5.27 6.93
N VAL A 22 25.49 6.42 6.92
CA VAL A 22 24.32 6.66 6.06
C VAL A 22 24.69 6.47 4.58
N LYS A 23 25.89 6.90 4.19
CA LYS A 23 26.40 6.72 2.82
C LYS A 23 26.51 5.24 2.44
N GLU A 24 27.10 4.40 3.31
CA GLU A 24 27.20 2.95 3.07
C GLU A 24 25.82 2.29 2.95
N ALA A 25 24.84 2.70 3.75
CA ALA A 25 23.47 2.21 3.66
C ALA A 25 22.82 2.56 2.31
N VAL A 26 23.00 3.81 1.84
CA VAL A 26 22.49 4.27 0.54
C VAL A 26 23.20 3.57 -0.62
N GLU A 27 24.52 3.44 -0.56
CA GLU A 27 25.31 2.73 -1.58
C GLU A 27 24.94 1.25 -1.65
N ALA A 28 24.65 0.60 -0.52
CA ALA A 28 24.17 -0.78 -0.49
C ALA A 28 22.80 -0.94 -1.15
N ALA A 29 21.88 0.01 -0.95
CA ALA A 29 20.59 0.01 -1.62
C ALA A 29 20.74 0.13 -3.14
N PHE A 30 21.57 1.07 -3.62
CA PHE A 30 21.79 1.22 -5.06
C PHE A 30 22.58 0.05 -5.67
N ALA A 31 23.46 -0.60 -4.92
CA ALA A 31 24.15 -1.81 -5.40
C ALA A 31 23.15 -2.97 -5.60
N GLN A 32 22.18 -3.12 -4.69
CA GLN A 32 21.11 -4.12 -4.85
C GLN A 32 20.17 -3.77 -6.03
N ILE A 33 19.79 -2.50 -6.17
CA ILE A 33 19.00 -2.02 -7.33
C ILE A 33 19.74 -2.35 -8.64
N GLU A 34 21.03 -2.03 -8.75
CA GLU A 34 21.83 -2.35 -9.95
C GLU A 34 21.86 -3.85 -10.27
N LYS A 35 21.78 -4.71 -9.24
CA LYS A 35 21.76 -6.17 -9.40
C LYS A 35 20.41 -6.70 -9.91
N VAL A 36 19.27 -6.17 -9.44
CA VAL A 36 17.97 -6.84 -9.62
C VAL A 36 16.92 -6.03 -10.36
N GLU A 37 17.05 -4.71 -10.47
CA GLU A 37 16.02 -3.82 -11.05
C GLU A 37 15.77 -4.10 -12.53
N GLY A 38 16.78 -4.58 -13.27
CA GLY A 38 16.63 -5.01 -14.66
C GLY A 38 15.61 -6.14 -14.85
N ASP A 39 15.41 -6.98 -13.84
CA ASP A 39 14.44 -8.07 -13.85
C ASP A 39 13.12 -7.70 -13.19
N VAL A 40 13.14 -6.95 -12.08
CA VAL A 40 11.97 -6.66 -11.23
C VAL A 40 11.17 -5.45 -11.70
N HIS A 41 11.83 -4.38 -12.14
CA HIS A 41 11.21 -3.09 -12.51
C HIS A 41 10.36 -2.48 -11.38
N SER A 42 10.96 -2.35 -10.19
CA SER A 42 10.31 -1.78 -9.01
C SER A 42 10.19 -0.25 -9.07
N PHE A 43 11.09 0.43 -9.78
CA PHE A 43 11.19 1.89 -9.80
C PHE A 43 10.80 2.51 -11.15
N VAL A 44 10.22 3.70 -11.09
CA VAL A 44 10.00 4.60 -12.24
C VAL A 44 11.11 5.67 -12.29
N THR A 45 11.55 6.14 -11.13
CA THR A 45 12.56 7.18 -11.01
C THR A 45 13.50 6.87 -9.87
N LEU A 46 14.79 6.86 -10.12
CA LEU A 46 15.84 6.74 -9.09
C LEU A 46 16.44 8.13 -8.79
N THR A 47 16.78 8.37 -7.51
CA THR A 47 17.30 9.67 -7.03
C THR A 47 18.71 9.55 -6.45
N LYS A 48 19.60 8.75 -7.08
CA LYS A 48 20.92 8.38 -6.55
C LYS A 48 21.78 9.57 -6.13
N GLU A 49 21.92 10.57 -7.01
CA GLU A 49 22.74 11.74 -6.70
C GLU A 49 22.22 12.53 -5.51
N GLN A 50 20.90 12.76 -5.47
CA GLN A 50 20.28 13.47 -4.35
C GLN A 50 20.35 12.65 -3.06
N ALA A 51 20.12 11.33 -3.11
CA ALA A 51 20.21 10.44 -1.96
C ALA A 51 21.60 10.43 -1.33
N LEU A 52 22.65 10.41 -2.15
CA LEU A 52 24.05 10.47 -1.66
C LEU A 52 24.37 11.84 -1.03
N LYS A 53 23.83 12.93 -1.58
CA LYS A 53 23.97 14.26 -0.98
C LYS A 53 23.25 14.33 0.36
N ASP A 54 21.98 13.90 0.41
CA ASP A 54 21.18 13.88 1.63
C ASP A 54 21.80 13.00 2.70
N ALA A 55 22.42 11.86 2.31
CA ALA A 55 23.14 10.98 3.22
C ALA A 55 24.25 11.71 3.98
N GLY A 56 25.03 12.56 3.28
CA GLY A 56 26.09 13.36 3.93
C GLY A 56 25.56 14.43 4.89
N GLU A 57 24.42 15.03 4.58
CA GLU A 57 23.76 16.03 5.44
C GLU A 57 23.10 15.37 6.67
N ILE A 58 22.45 14.23 6.48
CA ILE A 58 21.80 13.45 7.54
C ILE A 58 22.85 12.87 8.50
N GLN A 59 23.99 12.35 7.98
CA GLN A 59 25.07 11.85 8.83
C GLN A 59 25.55 12.92 9.80
N LYS A 60 25.79 14.14 9.34
CA LYS A 60 26.22 15.27 10.19
C LYS A 60 25.22 15.56 11.32
N LYS A 61 23.91 15.47 11.03
CA LYS A 61 22.85 15.67 12.03
C LYS A 61 22.78 14.53 13.05
N ILE A 62 23.04 13.29 12.59
CA ILE A 62 23.13 12.13 13.50
C ILE A 62 24.35 12.30 14.43
N ASP A 63 25.52 12.64 13.88
CA ASP A 63 26.76 12.84 14.63
C ASP A 63 26.65 14.01 15.64
N ALA A 64 25.84 15.03 15.30
CA ALA A 64 25.52 16.16 16.19
C ALA A 64 24.47 15.83 17.25
N GLY A 65 23.83 14.65 17.20
CA GLY A 65 22.75 14.27 18.11
C GLY A 65 21.39 14.95 17.80
N GLU A 66 21.25 15.58 16.65
CA GLU A 66 20.00 16.24 16.21
C GLU A 66 18.97 15.24 15.68
N LEU A 67 19.43 14.13 15.09
CA LEU A 67 18.61 13.04 14.58
C LEU A 67 18.89 11.75 15.37
N THR A 68 17.95 11.39 16.26
CA THR A 68 18.07 10.23 17.15
C THR A 68 17.00 9.14 16.89
N GLY A 69 16.07 9.41 15.99
CA GLY A 69 14.96 8.51 15.66
C GLY A 69 15.41 7.19 15.00
N PRO A 70 14.58 6.15 15.03
CA PRO A 70 14.93 4.82 14.50
C PRO A 70 15.07 4.78 12.98
N LEU A 71 14.53 5.75 12.24
CA LEU A 71 14.56 5.81 10.78
C LEU A 71 15.62 6.78 10.24
N ALA A 72 16.43 7.39 11.11
CA ALA A 72 17.48 8.33 10.70
C ALA A 72 18.58 7.61 9.88
N GLY A 73 18.79 8.09 8.65
CA GLY A 73 19.76 7.53 7.71
C GLY A 73 19.29 6.30 6.92
N VAL A 74 18.07 5.82 7.16
CA VAL A 74 17.56 4.59 6.53
C VAL A 74 17.00 4.89 5.13
N PRO A 75 17.40 4.13 4.07
CA PRO A 75 16.87 4.28 2.72
C PRO A 75 15.40 3.91 2.59
N VAL A 76 14.59 4.77 1.94
CA VAL A 76 13.15 4.57 1.70
C VAL A 76 12.78 4.78 0.25
N ALA A 77 11.88 3.92 -0.27
CA ALA A 77 11.24 4.10 -1.57
C ALA A 77 9.81 4.64 -1.41
N LEU A 78 9.38 5.48 -2.35
CA LEU A 78 8.08 6.15 -2.31
C LEU A 78 7.23 5.76 -3.51
N LYS A 79 5.99 5.33 -3.30
CA LYS A 79 5.06 5.11 -4.41
C LYS A 79 4.92 6.35 -5.27
N ASP A 80 4.87 6.19 -6.59
CA ASP A 80 4.96 7.29 -7.56
C ASP A 80 3.71 8.20 -7.63
N ASN A 81 2.78 8.05 -6.71
CA ASN A 81 1.67 8.99 -6.48
C ASN A 81 1.88 9.92 -5.26
N LEU A 82 3.01 9.80 -4.57
CA LEU A 82 3.38 10.69 -3.46
C LEU A 82 4.22 11.85 -4.00
N CYS A 83 3.65 13.05 -4.04
CA CYS A 83 4.36 14.25 -4.48
C CYS A 83 5.62 14.47 -3.65
N THR A 84 6.75 14.61 -4.35
CA THR A 84 8.06 14.88 -3.74
C THR A 84 8.66 16.08 -4.48
N LYS A 85 8.86 17.19 -3.79
CA LYS A 85 9.34 18.44 -4.39
C LYS A 85 10.65 18.21 -5.14
N GLY A 86 10.67 18.62 -6.42
CA GLY A 86 11.85 18.50 -7.28
C GLY A 86 12.10 17.12 -7.86
N VAL A 87 11.27 16.10 -7.54
CA VAL A 87 11.37 14.73 -8.05
C VAL A 87 10.20 14.42 -8.96
N LEU A 88 10.47 13.88 -10.17
CA LEU A 88 9.45 13.47 -11.12
C LEU A 88 8.43 12.55 -10.43
N THR A 89 7.14 12.85 -10.59
CA THR A 89 6.02 12.11 -9.97
C THR A 89 4.94 11.90 -11.03
N THR A 90 4.83 10.68 -11.55
CA THR A 90 4.05 10.39 -12.76
C THR A 90 2.77 9.60 -12.51
N CYS A 91 2.56 9.02 -11.31
CA CYS A 91 1.52 8.02 -11.07
C CYS A 91 1.56 6.86 -12.06
N SER A 92 2.74 6.53 -12.59
CA SER A 92 2.96 5.54 -13.65
C SER A 92 2.10 5.79 -14.91
N SER A 93 1.80 7.07 -15.22
CA SER A 93 0.96 7.52 -16.35
C SER A 93 1.70 8.47 -17.27
N LYS A 94 1.44 8.37 -18.58
CA LYS A 94 1.94 9.34 -19.56
C LYS A 94 1.38 10.75 -19.32
N ILE A 95 0.19 10.87 -18.73
CA ILE A 95 -0.45 12.17 -18.48
C ILE A 95 0.37 13.06 -17.53
N LEU A 96 1.21 12.47 -16.67
CA LEU A 96 2.09 13.17 -15.75
C LEU A 96 3.59 12.92 -16.04
N ASN A 97 3.96 12.48 -17.23
CA ASN A 97 5.34 12.11 -17.59
C ASN A 97 6.38 13.24 -17.44
N ASN A 98 5.95 14.47 -17.29
CA ASN A 98 6.79 15.65 -17.12
C ASN A 98 6.46 16.44 -15.84
N PHE A 99 5.67 15.87 -14.92
CA PHE A 99 5.23 16.58 -13.73
C PHE A 99 6.28 16.46 -12.61
N VAL A 100 6.90 17.59 -12.28
CA VAL A 100 7.79 17.73 -11.12
C VAL A 100 7.09 18.61 -10.07
N PRO A 101 6.67 18.03 -8.93
CA PRO A 101 5.96 18.78 -7.89
C PRO A 101 6.79 19.92 -7.31
N THR A 102 6.12 21.04 -6.99
CA THR A 102 6.70 22.20 -6.28
C THR A 102 6.53 22.09 -4.76
N TYR A 103 5.87 21.03 -4.28
CA TYR A 103 5.58 20.74 -2.87
C TYR A 103 5.76 19.24 -2.59
N THR A 104 5.86 18.90 -1.32
CA THR A 104 6.03 17.51 -0.85
C THR A 104 4.79 17.06 -0.09
N ALA A 105 4.43 15.79 -0.22
CA ALA A 105 3.37 15.16 0.55
C ALA A 105 3.70 15.18 2.05
N GLN A 106 2.70 15.43 2.92
CA GLN A 106 2.93 15.55 4.36
C GLN A 106 3.59 14.30 4.97
N ALA A 107 3.17 13.11 4.55
CA ALA A 107 3.78 11.85 5.00
C ALA A 107 5.28 11.77 4.63
N VAL A 108 5.64 12.27 3.45
CA VAL A 108 7.03 12.33 2.97
C VAL A 108 7.84 13.39 3.74
N GLU A 109 7.25 14.57 3.99
CA GLU A 109 7.88 15.60 4.85
C GLU A 109 8.17 15.07 6.26
N ASN A 110 7.26 14.26 6.81
CA ASN A 110 7.45 13.65 8.11
C ASN A 110 8.61 12.65 8.12
N LEU A 111 8.74 11.82 7.07
CA LEU A 111 9.90 10.92 6.92
C LEU A 111 11.21 11.69 6.75
N GLN A 112 11.22 12.77 5.96
CA GLN A 112 12.40 13.63 5.82
C GLN A 112 12.82 14.25 7.15
N LYS A 113 11.85 14.69 7.96
CA LYS A 113 12.11 15.18 9.33
C LYS A 113 12.64 14.10 10.25
N ALA A 114 12.23 12.85 10.07
CA ALA A 114 12.77 11.70 10.80
C ALA A 114 14.17 11.29 10.30
N GLY A 115 14.69 11.93 9.24
CA GLY A 115 16.02 11.67 8.69
C GLY A 115 16.07 10.50 7.71
N ALA A 116 14.97 10.05 7.16
CA ALA A 116 14.95 9.01 6.12
C ALA A 116 15.55 9.52 4.80
N VAL A 117 16.23 8.66 4.06
CA VAL A 117 16.85 8.99 2.77
C VAL A 117 15.98 8.45 1.63
N ILE A 118 15.43 9.34 0.80
CA ILE A 118 14.60 8.95 -0.35
C ILE A 118 15.51 8.49 -1.49
N ILE A 119 15.34 7.22 -1.95
CA ILE A 119 16.17 6.63 -3.01
C ILE A 119 15.46 6.57 -4.38
N GLY A 120 14.13 6.74 -4.41
CA GLY A 120 13.39 6.74 -5.66
C GLY A 120 11.89 6.66 -5.52
N LYS A 121 11.22 6.65 -6.69
CA LYS A 121 9.76 6.55 -6.87
C LYS A 121 9.44 5.18 -7.45
N THR A 122 8.60 4.41 -6.75
CA THR A 122 8.28 3.04 -7.14
C THR A 122 7.13 2.98 -8.13
N ASN A 123 7.22 2.00 -9.03
CA ASN A 123 6.21 1.71 -10.02
C ASN A 123 4.87 1.32 -9.38
N MET A 124 3.79 1.51 -10.11
CA MET A 124 2.43 1.29 -9.62
C MET A 124 1.46 1.07 -10.79
N ASP A 125 0.27 0.56 -10.53
CA ASP A 125 -0.81 0.67 -11.51
C ASP A 125 -1.13 2.14 -11.78
N GLU A 126 -1.42 2.48 -13.03
CA GLU A 126 -1.69 3.85 -13.46
C GLU A 126 -2.74 4.54 -12.56
N PHE A 127 -2.38 5.66 -11.92
CA PHE A 127 -3.21 6.40 -10.94
C PHE A 127 -3.81 5.53 -9.83
N ALA A 128 -3.12 4.47 -9.40
CA ALA A 128 -3.57 3.49 -8.42
C ALA A 128 -4.82 2.68 -8.87
N MET A 129 -5.10 2.62 -10.17
CA MET A 129 -6.23 1.90 -10.76
C MET A 129 -5.78 0.56 -11.33
N GLY A 130 -5.74 -0.45 -10.49
CA GLY A 130 -5.34 -1.81 -10.80
C GLY A 130 -4.94 -2.56 -9.54
N SER A 131 -4.65 -3.85 -9.70
CA SER A 131 -4.27 -4.76 -8.60
C SER A 131 -3.10 -5.68 -8.99
N THR A 132 -2.35 -5.33 -10.06
CA THR A 132 -1.29 -6.19 -10.60
C THR A 132 0.00 -5.46 -10.97
N THR A 133 -0.01 -4.12 -11.02
CA THR A 133 1.08 -3.24 -11.49
C THR A 133 1.48 -3.52 -12.96
N GLU A 134 0.53 -4.05 -13.75
CA GLU A 134 0.69 -4.28 -15.18
C GLU A 134 0.16 -3.11 -16.03
N THR A 135 -0.59 -2.16 -15.43
CA THR A 135 -1.18 -1.02 -16.15
C THR A 135 -0.27 0.20 -16.24
N SER A 136 0.95 0.11 -15.70
CA SER A 136 1.95 1.17 -15.75
C SER A 136 2.37 1.51 -17.18
N ALA A 137 2.48 2.80 -17.50
CA ALA A 137 3.02 3.28 -18.76
C ALA A 137 4.55 3.14 -18.87
N TYR A 138 5.23 2.78 -17.76
CA TYR A 138 6.69 2.68 -17.66
C TYR A 138 7.19 1.23 -17.65
N GLY A 139 6.32 0.27 -17.88
CA GLY A 139 6.64 -1.15 -17.89
C GLY A 139 6.05 -1.91 -16.72
N VAL A 140 6.14 -3.22 -16.79
CA VAL A 140 5.52 -4.14 -15.83
C VAL A 140 6.49 -4.44 -14.70
N THR A 141 6.06 -4.31 -13.46
CA THR A 141 6.79 -4.82 -12.29
C THR A 141 6.53 -6.32 -12.13
N LYS A 142 7.57 -7.08 -11.86
CA LYS A 142 7.48 -8.53 -11.65
C LYS A 142 7.68 -8.89 -10.18
N ASN A 143 7.16 -10.05 -9.79
CA ASN A 143 7.26 -10.52 -8.41
C ASN A 143 8.66 -11.07 -8.11
N PRO A 144 9.38 -10.61 -7.08
CA PRO A 144 10.71 -11.10 -6.73
C PRO A 144 10.77 -12.58 -6.32
N TRP A 145 9.65 -13.18 -5.95
CA TRP A 145 9.56 -14.61 -5.65
C TRP A 145 9.52 -15.46 -6.91
N ASN A 146 8.92 -14.96 -7.98
CA ASN A 146 8.90 -15.60 -9.29
C ASN A 146 8.58 -14.57 -10.37
N LEU A 147 9.52 -14.32 -11.26
CA LEU A 147 9.45 -13.30 -12.30
C LEU A 147 8.36 -13.54 -13.37
N GLU A 148 7.71 -14.70 -13.38
CA GLU A 148 6.53 -14.97 -14.21
C GLU A 148 5.21 -14.51 -13.58
N HIS A 149 5.25 -14.01 -12.34
CA HIS A 149 4.09 -13.63 -11.55
C HIS A 149 4.02 -12.12 -11.28
N VAL A 150 2.80 -11.62 -11.03
CA VAL A 150 2.59 -10.21 -10.68
C VAL A 150 2.99 -9.95 -9.22
N PRO A 151 3.48 -8.74 -8.86
CA PRO A 151 3.74 -8.35 -7.49
C PRO A 151 2.46 -7.99 -6.73
N GLY A 152 1.31 -7.98 -7.43
CA GLY A 152 0.09 -7.33 -6.96
C GLY A 152 0.09 -5.82 -7.24
N GLY A 153 -0.89 -5.12 -6.71
CA GLY A 153 -1.03 -3.68 -6.93
C GLY A 153 -2.17 -3.03 -6.12
N SER A 154 -2.23 -1.74 -6.23
CA SER A 154 -1.45 -0.84 -7.09
C SER A 154 -0.07 -0.44 -6.52
N SER A 155 0.33 -0.82 -5.29
CA SER A 155 1.67 -0.55 -4.73
C SER A 155 2.66 -1.69 -5.01
N GLY A 156 2.55 -2.35 -6.19
CA GLY A 156 3.38 -3.52 -6.52
C GLY A 156 4.88 -3.20 -6.54
N GLY A 157 5.29 -2.07 -7.10
CA GLY A 157 6.68 -1.64 -7.07
C GLY A 157 7.22 -1.40 -5.65
N SER A 158 6.39 -0.83 -4.74
CA SER A 158 6.77 -0.64 -3.33
C SER A 158 6.99 -1.97 -2.62
N CYS A 159 6.09 -2.95 -2.84
CA CYS A 159 6.20 -4.28 -2.22
C CYS A 159 7.33 -5.11 -2.84
N ALA A 160 7.51 -5.02 -4.16
CA ALA A 160 8.59 -5.70 -4.86
C ALA A 160 9.97 -5.17 -4.43
N ALA A 161 10.13 -3.84 -4.33
CA ALA A 161 11.39 -3.22 -3.87
C ALA A 161 11.80 -3.68 -2.46
N VAL A 162 10.85 -3.79 -1.52
CA VAL A 162 11.11 -4.32 -0.17
C VAL A 162 11.45 -5.81 -0.22
N ALA A 163 10.70 -6.61 -1.00
CA ALA A 163 10.90 -8.05 -1.11
C ALA A 163 12.21 -8.42 -1.82
N ALA A 164 12.69 -7.60 -2.76
CA ALA A 164 13.97 -7.76 -3.45
C ALA A 164 15.15 -7.12 -2.69
N GLU A 165 14.92 -6.58 -1.49
CA GLU A 165 15.91 -5.86 -0.68
C GLU A 165 16.55 -4.64 -1.40
N GLU A 166 15.82 -3.99 -2.32
CA GLU A 166 16.25 -2.76 -2.98
C GLU A 166 16.12 -1.53 -2.07
N CYS A 167 15.29 -1.63 -1.03
CA CYS A 167 15.16 -0.64 0.03
C CYS A 167 14.82 -1.32 1.36
N SER A 168 15.05 -0.62 2.47
CA SER A 168 14.70 -1.15 3.80
C SER A 168 13.19 -1.16 4.02
N TYR A 169 12.48 -0.16 3.50
CA TYR A 169 11.03 -0.02 3.56
C TYR A 169 10.52 0.92 2.46
N ALA A 170 9.22 0.90 2.24
CA ALA A 170 8.56 1.79 1.28
C ALA A 170 7.26 2.38 1.83
N LEU A 171 6.80 3.49 1.23
CA LEU A 171 5.43 3.93 1.37
C LEU A 171 4.60 3.48 0.17
N GLY A 172 3.38 3.02 0.47
CA GLY A 172 2.34 2.74 -0.49
C GLY A 172 1.11 3.61 -0.29
N SER A 173 0.10 3.41 -1.13
CA SER A 173 -1.26 3.92 -0.93
C SER A 173 -2.28 2.80 -1.14
N ASP A 174 -3.38 2.85 -0.40
CA ASP A 174 -4.40 1.80 -0.37
C ASP A 174 -5.79 2.43 -0.49
N THR A 175 -6.48 2.14 -1.58
CA THR A 175 -7.83 2.61 -1.88
C THR A 175 -8.84 1.47 -1.79
N GLY A 176 -8.43 0.25 -2.13
CA GLY A 176 -9.26 -0.96 -2.09
C GLY A 176 -8.46 -2.22 -1.70
N GLY A 177 -7.22 -2.07 -1.20
CA GLY A 177 -6.33 -3.18 -0.87
C GLY A 177 -4.90 -2.98 -1.37
N SER A 178 -4.61 -1.83 -1.99
CA SER A 178 -3.39 -1.60 -2.77
C SER A 178 -2.07 -1.50 -1.97
N ILE A 179 -2.09 -1.66 -0.64
CA ILE A 179 -0.93 -1.98 0.21
C ILE A 179 -1.00 -3.45 0.61
N ARG A 180 -2.16 -3.90 1.07
CA ARG A 180 -2.35 -5.19 1.74
C ARG A 180 -2.26 -6.37 0.78
N GLN A 181 -2.92 -6.31 -0.39
CA GLN A 181 -2.88 -7.37 -1.39
C GLN A 181 -1.46 -7.56 -1.98
N PRO A 182 -0.75 -6.50 -2.47
CA PRO A 182 0.61 -6.69 -2.98
C PRO A 182 1.60 -7.11 -1.87
N SER A 183 1.40 -6.72 -0.61
CA SER A 183 2.19 -7.24 0.51
C SER A 183 2.03 -8.74 0.68
N SER A 184 0.82 -9.28 0.53
CA SER A 184 0.57 -10.73 0.51
C SER A 184 1.34 -11.43 -0.61
N PHE A 185 1.28 -10.89 -1.83
CA PHE A 185 1.90 -11.51 -3.00
C PHE A 185 3.43 -11.43 -3.00
N CYS A 186 4.00 -10.39 -2.41
CA CYS A 186 5.44 -10.20 -2.30
C CYS A 186 6.03 -10.74 -0.99
N GLY A 187 5.22 -11.31 -0.09
CA GLY A 187 5.72 -11.90 1.16
C GLY A 187 6.31 -10.87 2.13
N VAL A 188 5.79 -9.65 2.14
CA VAL A 188 6.19 -8.54 3.02
C VAL A 188 5.03 -8.13 3.94
N THR A 189 5.31 -7.27 4.91
CA THR A 189 4.30 -6.72 5.82
C THR A 189 3.84 -5.36 5.33
N GLY A 190 2.50 -5.16 5.26
CA GLY A 190 1.91 -3.90 4.84
C GLY A 190 0.77 -3.47 5.74
N LEU A 191 0.71 -2.19 6.09
CA LEU A 191 -0.30 -1.65 6.99
C LEU A 191 -1.02 -0.46 6.35
N LYS A 192 -2.34 -0.57 6.22
CA LYS A 192 -3.24 0.53 5.92
C LYS A 192 -3.85 1.02 7.22
N PRO A 193 -3.57 2.25 7.69
CA PRO A 193 -4.19 2.78 8.91
C PRO A 193 -5.67 3.14 8.70
N THR A 194 -6.34 3.52 9.76
CA THR A 194 -7.68 4.12 9.73
C THR A 194 -7.69 5.35 8.82
N TYR A 195 -8.73 5.52 8.02
CA TYR A 195 -8.90 6.69 7.15
C TYR A 195 -8.78 8.00 7.96
N GLY A 196 -7.93 8.91 7.48
CA GLY A 196 -7.64 10.18 8.13
C GLY A 196 -6.52 10.17 9.19
N THR A 197 -5.93 8.99 9.48
CA THR A 197 -4.78 8.88 10.40
C THR A 197 -3.51 9.50 9.82
N VAL A 198 -3.24 9.28 8.54
CA VAL A 198 -2.12 9.88 7.81
C VAL A 198 -2.68 10.90 6.82
N SER A 199 -2.10 12.11 6.82
CA SER A 199 -2.53 13.16 5.90
C SER A 199 -2.41 12.73 4.44
N ARG A 200 -3.44 13.03 3.65
CA ARG A 200 -3.49 12.81 2.20
C ARG A 200 -2.98 14.02 1.40
N TYR A 201 -2.53 15.10 2.07
CA TYR A 201 -1.94 16.22 1.38
C TYR A 201 -0.70 15.78 0.59
N GLY A 202 -0.72 16.02 -0.73
CA GLY A 202 0.33 15.61 -1.64
C GLY A 202 0.25 14.16 -2.14
N LEU A 203 -0.75 13.38 -1.71
CA LEU A 203 -1.15 12.15 -2.37
C LEU A 203 -2.00 12.49 -3.60
N ILE A 204 -1.59 12.08 -4.80
CA ILE A 204 -2.39 12.24 -6.00
C ILE A 204 -3.59 11.30 -5.91
N ALA A 205 -4.80 11.91 -5.88
CA ALA A 205 -6.02 11.22 -5.51
C ALA A 205 -6.53 10.27 -6.60
N TYR A 206 -6.90 9.05 -6.18
CA TYR A 206 -7.76 8.14 -6.92
C TYR A 206 -9.19 8.21 -6.38
N GLY A 207 -9.45 7.70 -5.17
CA GLY A 207 -10.74 7.72 -4.49
C GLY A 207 -10.66 8.55 -3.21
N SER A 208 -11.11 9.81 -3.24
CA SER A 208 -10.91 10.78 -2.16
C SER A 208 -11.50 10.34 -0.82
N SER A 209 -12.57 9.53 -0.82
CA SER A 209 -13.21 8.99 0.38
C SER A 209 -12.66 7.64 0.85
N LEU A 210 -11.59 7.13 0.20
CA LEU A 210 -11.06 5.77 0.39
C LEU A 210 -9.54 5.74 0.55
N ASP A 211 -8.80 6.61 -0.19
CA ASP A 211 -7.35 6.60 -0.26
C ASP A 211 -6.71 6.79 1.11
N GLN A 212 -5.69 5.97 1.42
CA GLN A 212 -4.87 6.12 2.59
C GLN A 212 -3.40 5.76 2.30
N ILE A 213 -2.45 6.52 2.85
CA ILE A 213 -1.02 6.21 2.80
C ILE A 213 -0.68 5.27 3.95
N GLY A 214 0.22 4.32 3.72
CA GLY A 214 0.72 3.44 4.75
C GLY A 214 2.06 2.79 4.41
N PRO A 215 2.72 2.18 5.42
CA PRO A 215 4.01 1.54 5.26
C PRO A 215 3.92 0.15 4.62
N VAL A 216 5.01 -0.19 3.93
CA VAL A 216 5.38 -1.54 3.49
C VAL A 216 6.79 -1.80 4.00
N ALA A 217 6.99 -2.89 4.72
CA ALA A 217 8.27 -3.22 5.35
C ALA A 217 8.45 -4.74 5.50
N LYS A 218 9.60 -5.16 6.02
CA LYS A 218 9.92 -6.59 6.21
C LYS A 218 9.16 -7.21 7.38
N ASP A 219 8.89 -6.42 8.42
CA ASP A 219 8.29 -6.91 9.66
C ASP A 219 7.26 -5.92 10.26
N VAL A 220 6.60 -6.38 11.31
CA VAL A 220 5.58 -5.62 12.05
C VAL A 220 6.21 -4.45 12.82
N THR A 221 7.43 -4.62 13.32
CA THR A 221 8.16 -3.60 14.07
C THR A 221 8.44 -2.38 13.21
N ASP A 222 8.95 -2.61 11.99
CA ASP A 222 9.19 -1.56 11.02
C ASP A 222 7.88 -0.85 10.62
N CYS A 223 6.81 -1.62 10.32
CA CYS A 223 5.51 -1.04 9.96
C CYS A 223 4.94 -0.13 11.06
N ALA A 224 5.02 -0.56 12.33
CA ALA A 224 4.58 0.24 13.47
C ALA A 224 5.41 1.53 13.62
N THR A 225 6.73 1.42 13.49
CA THR A 225 7.69 2.53 13.58
C THR A 225 7.47 3.56 12.47
N ILE A 226 7.29 3.09 11.23
CA ILE A 226 7.06 3.96 10.08
C ILE A 226 5.71 4.64 10.19
N LEU A 227 4.64 3.91 10.59
CA LEU A 227 3.32 4.50 10.80
C LEU A 227 3.38 5.61 11.85
N GLU A 228 4.10 5.40 12.95
CA GLU A 228 4.30 6.41 13.99
C GLU A 228 4.97 7.67 13.41
N ALA A 229 5.99 7.50 12.58
CA ALA A 229 6.71 8.60 11.96
C ALA A 229 5.88 9.40 10.96
N ILE A 230 5.01 8.76 10.16
CA ILE A 230 4.21 9.44 9.12
C ILE A 230 2.87 9.98 9.62
N THR A 231 2.43 9.60 10.83
CA THR A 231 1.16 10.04 11.41
C THR A 231 1.28 11.44 11.96
N SER A 232 0.43 12.36 11.49
CA SER A 232 0.32 13.71 12.02
C SER A 232 -1.02 14.34 11.64
N TYR A 233 -1.53 15.23 12.50
CA TYR A 233 -2.61 16.12 12.11
C TYR A 233 -2.11 17.16 11.11
N ASP A 234 -2.83 17.34 10.02
CA ASP A 234 -2.49 18.31 8.97
C ASP A 234 -3.68 19.16 8.55
N LYS A 235 -3.58 20.47 8.81
CA LYS A 235 -4.61 21.44 8.43
C LYS A 235 -4.78 21.60 6.90
N LYS A 236 -3.82 21.14 6.09
CA LYS A 236 -3.89 21.14 4.63
C LYS A 236 -4.78 20.03 4.06
N ASP A 237 -5.12 19.04 4.87
CA ASP A 237 -6.02 17.94 4.53
C ASP A 237 -7.25 17.99 5.46
N SER A 238 -8.41 18.34 4.91
CA SER A 238 -9.68 18.41 5.67
C SER A 238 -10.15 17.07 6.21
N THR A 239 -9.59 15.95 5.74
CA THR A 239 -9.89 14.59 6.23
C THR A 239 -8.93 14.11 7.29
N SER A 240 -7.84 14.85 7.55
CA SER A 240 -6.87 14.53 8.60
C SER A 240 -7.49 14.68 9.99
N ILE A 241 -7.30 13.67 10.83
CA ILE A 241 -7.91 13.61 12.17
C ILE A 241 -6.82 13.78 13.23
N GLU A 242 -7.08 14.68 14.19
CA GLU A 242 -6.18 14.85 15.33
C GLU A 242 -6.32 13.67 16.29
N ARG A 243 -5.21 12.95 16.54
CA ARG A 243 -5.15 11.78 17.41
C ARG A 243 -4.15 11.98 18.54
N LYS A 244 -4.48 11.45 19.74
CA LYS A 244 -3.59 11.47 20.91
C LYS A 244 -2.77 10.17 21.04
N ASN A 245 -3.27 9.04 20.53
CA ASN A 245 -2.67 7.71 20.71
C ASN A 245 -1.97 7.27 19.40
N THR A 246 -0.83 7.89 19.12
CA THR A 246 -0.03 7.61 17.91
C THR A 246 1.27 6.87 18.20
N ASP A 247 1.49 6.45 19.44
CA ASP A 247 2.60 5.62 19.89
C ASP A 247 2.37 4.15 19.52
N PHE A 248 2.38 3.84 18.24
CA PHE A 248 2.05 2.50 17.70
C PHE A 248 3.06 1.44 18.12
N THR A 249 4.32 1.82 18.30
CA THR A 249 5.39 0.91 18.77
C THR A 249 5.15 0.36 20.18
N SER A 250 4.34 1.03 21.00
CA SER A 250 3.93 0.51 22.30
C SER A 250 3.07 -0.76 22.24
N ALA A 251 2.55 -1.10 21.05
CA ALA A 251 1.78 -2.31 20.82
C ALA A 251 2.62 -3.53 20.40
N LEU A 252 3.94 -3.37 20.27
CA LEU A 252 4.88 -4.45 19.98
C LEU A 252 5.10 -5.33 21.21
N VAL A 253 4.06 -6.06 21.59
CA VAL A 253 4.01 -6.91 22.78
C VAL A 253 3.61 -8.32 22.35
N ASP A 254 4.45 -9.31 22.69
CA ASP A 254 4.18 -10.72 22.40
C ASP A 254 3.23 -11.36 23.42
N ASP A 255 2.00 -10.85 23.45
CA ASP A 255 0.92 -11.36 24.30
C ASP A 255 -0.44 -11.05 23.67
N VAL A 256 -1.20 -12.08 23.37
CA VAL A 256 -2.58 -12.00 22.85
C VAL A 256 -3.59 -12.67 23.79
N LYS A 257 -3.20 -12.95 25.03
CA LYS A 257 -4.06 -13.65 26.00
C LYS A 257 -5.37 -12.88 26.22
N GLY A 258 -6.48 -13.58 25.99
CA GLY A 258 -7.83 -13.05 26.14
C GLY A 258 -8.28 -12.11 25.01
N MET A 259 -7.43 -11.81 23.99
CA MET A 259 -7.83 -11.06 22.81
C MET A 259 -8.86 -11.86 22.02
N LYS A 260 -9.99 -11.22 21.67
CA LYS A 260 -11.05 -11.85 20.91
C LYS A 260 -10.83 -11.63 19.41
N ILE A 261 -10.63 -12.72 18.67
CA ILE A 261 -10.39 -12.71 17.23
C ILE A 261 -11.59 -13.34 16.52
N GLY A 262 -12.24 -12.58 15.66
CA GLY A 262 -13.37 -13.04 14.84
C GLY A 262 -12.90 -13.52 13.47
N ILE A 263 -13.39 -14.69 13.04
CA ILE A 263 -13.18 -15.23 11.68
C ILE A 263 -14.49 -15.15 10.91
N PRO A 264 -14.61 -14.26 9.89
CA PRO A 264 -15.81 -14.19 9.07
C PRO A 264 -15.96 -15.46 8.21
N LYS A 265 -17.02 -16.23 8.37
CA LYS A 265 -17.28 -17.43 7.53
C LYS A 265 -17.35 -17.09 6.05
N ASP A 266 -17.90 -15.91 5.74
CA ASP A 266 -18.03 -15.40 4.38
C ASP A 266 -16.69 -15.23 3.64
N TYR A 267 -15.59 -15.13 4.37
CA TYR A 267 -14.24 -15.05 3.77
C TYR A 267 -13.65 -16.42 3.40
N PHE A 268 -14.29 -17.52 3.84
CA PHE A 268 -13.78 -18.89 3.65
C PHE A 268 -14.68 -19.73 2.76
N GLY A 269 -15.49 -19.08 1.91
CA GLY A 269 -16.40 -19.71 0.97
C GLY A 269 -15.77 -20.11 -0.37
N GLU A 270 -16.63 -20.26 -1.37
CA GLU A 270 -16.25 -20.63 -2.74
C GLU A 270 -15.30 -19.59 -3.36
N GLY A 271 -14.28 -20.07 -4.11
CA GLY A 271 -13.29 -19.22 -4.79
C GLY A 271 -12.00 -18.97 -3.99
N LEU A 272 -11.96 -19.29 -2.70
CA LEU A 272 -10.73 -19.26 -1.91
C LEU A 272 -9.89 -20.52 -2.19
N ASN A 273 -8.61 -20.31 -2.54
CA ASN A 273 -7.65 -21.39 -2.73
C ASN A 273 -7.44 -22.18 -1.41
N GLU A 274 -7.44 -23.52 -1.47
CA GLU A 274 -7.36 -24.38 -0.29
C GLU A 274 -6.03 -24.23 0.48
N GLU A 275 -4.90 -23.96 -0.18
CA GLU A 275 -3.62 -23.72 0.49
C GLU A 275 -3.64 -22.37 1.24
N VAL A 276 -4.25 -21.35 0.65
CA VAL A 276 -4.46 -20.06 1.31
C VAL A 276 -5.35 -20.22 2.53
N LYS A 277 -6.48 -20.92 2.38
CA LYS A 277 -7.39 -21.22 3.48
C LYS A 277 -6.69 -21.95 4.62
N ALA A 278 -5.95 -23.02 4.31
CA ALA A 278 -5.24 -23.79 5.30
C ALA A 278 -4.19 -22.96 6.06
N ALA A 279 -3.40 -22.14 5.35
CA ALA A 279 -2.37 -21.31 5.97
C ALA A 279 -2.97 -20.23 6.90
N VAL A 280 -4.06 -19.58 6.47
CA VAL A 280 -4.73 -18.54 7.27
C VAL A 280 -5.39 -19.13 8.52
N LEU A 281 -6.04 -20.28 8.41
CA LEU A 281 -6.62 -20.98 9.56
C LEU A 281 -5.55 -21.52 10.52
N ALA A 282 -4.40 -21.96 10.01
CA ALA A 282 -3.25 -22.35 10.84
C ALA A 282 -2.70 -21.14 11.63
N ALA A 283 -2.65 -19.96 11.02
CA ALA A 283 -2.24 -18.74 11.72
C ALA A 283 -3.23 -18.36 12.82
N ALA A 284 -4.54 -18.49 12.57
CA ALA A 284 -5.57 -18.26 13.59
C ALA A 284 -5.40 -19.24 14.79
N LYS A 285 -5.15 -20.52 14.50
CA LYS A 285 -4.88 -21.53 15.52
C LYS A 285 -3.62 -21.21 16.34
N THR A 286 -2.56 -20.71 15.70
CA THR A 286 -1.34 -20.28 16.40
C THR A 286 -1.65 -19.17 17.41
N LEU A 287 -2.48 -18.19 17.04
CA LEU A 287 -2.89 -17.12 17.97
C LEU A 287 -3.77 -17.67 19.11
N GLU A 288 -4.64 -18.65 18.82
CA GLU A 288 -5.43 -19.34 19.84
C GLU A 288 -4.54 -20.11 20.84
N GLU A 289 -3.52 -20.82 20.35
CA GLU A 289 -2.52 -21.50 21.19
C GLU A 289 -1.72 -20.52 22.08
N LYS A 290 -1.56 -19.27 21.64
CA LYS A 290 -0.98 -18.18 22.43
C LYS A 290 -1.98 -17.52 23.41
N GLY A 291 -3.21 -18.03 23.48
CA GLY A 291 -4.23 -17.63 24.46
C GLY A 291 -5.25 -16.61 23.95
N ALA A 292 -5.30 -16.30 22.66
CA ALA A 292 -6.41 -15.58 22.07
C ALA A 292 -7.69 -16.44 22.06
N ILE A 293 -8.85 -15.78 22.05
CA ILE A 293 -10.16 -16.42 21.90
C ILE A 293 -10.58 -16.28 20.45
N VAL A 294 -10.56 -17.38 19.70
CA VAL A 294 -10.88 -17.39 18.26
C VAL A 294 -12.29 -17.92 18.04
N GLU A 295 -13.13 -17.18 17.34
CA GLU A 295 -14.51 -17.56 17.07
C GLU A 295 -14.90 -17.26 15.63
N GLU A 296 -15.66 -18.15 14.99
CA GLU A 296 -16.30 -17.89 13.70
C GLU A 296 -17.59 -17.05 13.88
N PHE A 297 -17.85 -16.17 12.89
CA PHE A 297 -19.10 -15.39 12.86
C PHE A 297 -19.51 -15.08 11.41
N ASP A 298 -20.74 -14.60 11.24
CA ASP A 298 -21.28 -14.22 9.93
C ASP A 298 -21.11 -12.70 9.75
N LEU A 299 -20.35 -12.27 8.71
CA LEU A 299 -20.15 -10.88 8.34
C LEU A 299 -21.00 -10.55 7.13
N SER A 300 -22.23 -10.08 7.35
CA SER A 300 -23.17 -9.80 6.28
C SER A 300 -22.73 -8.68 5.33
N LEU A 301 -23.25 -8.70 4.10
CA LEU A 301 -23.13 -7.67 3.07
C LEU A 301 -21.75 -7.51 2.41
N VAL A 302 -20.76 -8.35 2.75
CA VAL A 302 -19.42 -8.28 2.11
C VAL A 302 -19.49 -8.63 0.61
N GLU A 303 -20.45 -9.41 0.17
CA GLU A 303 -20.72 -9.74 -1.23
C GLU A 303 -21.07 -8.51 -2.08
N TYR A 304 -21.56 -7.43 -1.45
CA TYR A 304 -21.86 -6.16 -2.12
C TYR A 304 -20.69 -5.17 -2.12
N ALA A 305 -19.58 -5.52 -1.48
CA ALA A 305 -18.43 -4.62 -1.35
C ALA A 305 -17.81 -4.27 -2.70
N ILE A 306 -17.58 -5.28 -3.56
CA ILE A 306 -16.99 -5.07 -4.90
C ILE A 306 -17.83 -4.11 -5.74
N PRO A 307 -19.13 -4.36 -6.03
CA PRO A 307 -19.92 -3.44 -6.84
C PRO A 307 -20.04 -2.05 -6.22
N ALA A 308 -20.22 -1.94 -4.90
CA ALA A 308 -20.28 -0.64 -4.22
C ALA A 308 -18.96 0.15 -4.38
N TYR A 309 -17.83 -0.51 -4.19
CA TYR A 309 -16.51 0.09 -4.34
C TYR A 309 -16.28 0.61 -5.75
N TYR A 310 -16.51 -0.21 -6.78
CA TYR A 310 -16.22 0.21 -8.15
C TYR A 310 -17.09 1.35 -8.64
N VAL A 311 -18.35 1.44 -8.16
CA VAL A 311 -19.21 2.60 -8.42
C VAL A 311 -18.65 3.86 -7.74
N ILE A 312 -18.33 3.81 -6.45
CA ILE A 312 -17.85 4.96 -5.69
C ILE A 312 -16.46 5.40 -6.20
N ALA A 313 -15.53 4.46 -6.30
CA ALA A 313 -14.17 4.76 -6.71
C ALA A 313 -14.07 5.30 -8.13
N SER A 314 -14.88 4.76 -9.08
CA SER A 314 -14.95 5.28 -10.44
C SER A 314 -15.59 6.67 -10.49
N ALA A 315 -16.64 6.93 -9.72
CA ALA A 315 -17.26 8.25 -9.61
C ALA A 315 -16.25 9.30 -9.12
N GLU A 316 -15.53 8.99 -8.04
CA GLU A 316 -14.50 9.87 -7.49
C GLU A 316 -13.30 10.03 -8.43
N ALA A 317 -12.85 8.96 -9.10
CA ALA A 317 -11.79 9.01 -10.10
C ALA A 317 -12.15 9.93 -11.27
N SER A 318 -13.37 9.84 -11.79
CA SER A 318 -13.79 10.70 -12.89
C SER A 318 -13.71 12.19 -12.55
N SER A 319 -14.04 12.56 -11.31
CA SER A 319 -13.93 13.92 -10.78
C SER A 319 -12.47 14.29 -10.50
N ASN A 320 -11.69 13.44 -9.86
CA ASN A 320 -10.30 13.70 -9.50
C ASN A 320 -9.39 13.83 -10.71
N LEU A 321 -9.58 12.99 -11.74
CA LEU A 321 -8.76 13.00 -12.94
C LEU A 321 -9.21 14.04 -13.98
N ALA A 322 -10.31 14.76 -13.75
CA ALA A 322 -10.78 15.84 -14.63
C ALA A 322 -9.75 17.00 -14.76
N ARG A 323 -8.92 17.19 -13.73
CA ARG A 323 -7.88 18.24 -13.69
C ARG A 323 -6.69 18.00 -14.62
N PHE A 324 -6.50 16.76 -15.09
CA PHE A 324 -5.40 16.41 -16.00
C PHE A 324 -5.84 16.59 -17.45
N ASP A 325 -5.72 17.81 -17.95
CA ASP A 325 -6.24 18.27 -19.24
C ASP A 325 -5.15 18.83 -20.19
N GLY A 326 -3.88 18.81 -19.75
CA GLY A 326 -2.76 19.31 -20.52
C GLY A 326 -2.65 20.84 -20.59
N VAL A 327 -3.42 21.58 -19.78
CA VAL A 327 -3.40 23.07 -19.81
C VAL A 327 -2.35 23.64 -18.87
N LYS A 328 -2.40 23.25 -17.56
CA LYS A 328 -1.53 23.84 -16.53
C LYS A 328 -0.24 23.06 -16.32
N TYR A 329 -0.27 21.74 -16.43
CA TYR A 329 0.83 20.81 -16.21
C TYR A 329 0.52 19.45 -16.84
N GLY A 330 1.52 18.59 -16.89
CA GLY A 330 1.40 17.25 -17.47
C GLY A 330 1.56 17.24 -18.99
N TYR A 331 1.30 16.08 -19.56
CA TYR A 331 1.35 15.84 -21.00
C TYR A 331 0.28 16.68 -21.71
N ARG A 332 0.67 17.27 -22.85
CA ARG A 332 -0.23 17.89 -23.85
C ARG A 332 0.07 17.28 -25.20
N THR A 333 -0.97 16.92 -25.97
CA THR A 333 -0.80 16.52 -27.38
C THR A 333 -0.14 17.64 -28.18
N GLU A 334 0.75 17.24 -29.09
CA GLU A 334 1.49 18.22 -29.92
C GLU A 334 0.63 18.76 -31.07
N GLU A 335 -0.23 17.91 -31.63
CA GLU A 335 -1.06 18.22 -32.79
C GLU A 335 -2.54 18.31 -32.41
N TYR A 336 -3.14 19.49 -32.51
CA TYR A 336 -4.57 19.68 -32.24
C TYR A 336 -5.16 20.90 -32.97
N GLU A 337 -6.45 20.85 -33.23
CA GLU A 337 -7.24 21.94 -33.81
C GLU A 337 -8.23 22.44 -32.77
N GLY A 338 -7.92 23.60 -32.17
CA GLY A 338 -8.75 24.25 -31.16
C GLY A 338 -8.77 23.50 -29.81
N LEU A 339 -9.33 24.17 -28.81
CA LEU A 339 -9.25 23.75 -27.38
C LEU A 339 -9.91 22.41 -27.11
N HIS A 340 -11.10 22.15 -27.69
CA HIS A 340 -11.82 20.92 -27.46
C HIS A 340 -11.07 19.68 -28.00
N ASN A 341 -10.47 19.81 -29.17
CA ASN A 341 -9.65 18.74 -29.76
C ASN A 341 -8.38 18.51 -28.94
N MET A 342 -7.75 19.56 -28.43
CA MET A 342 -6.61 19.46 -27.51
C MET A 342 -6.95 18.63 -26.28
N TYR A 343 -8.03 18.93 -25.57
CA TYR A 343 -8.46 18.15 -24.40
C TYR A 343 -8.70 16.69 -24.74
N LYS A 344 -9.45 16.43 -25.83
CA LYS A 344 -9.79 15.08 -26.27
C LYS A 344 -8.55 14.27 -26.57
N LYS A 345 -7.63 14.78 -27.40
CA LYS A 345 -6.40 14.11 -27.79
C LYS A 345 -5.47 13.90 -26.59
N THR A 346 -5.20 14.95 -25.82
CA THR A 346 -4.35 14.86 -24.61
C THR A 346 -4.78 13.74 -23.68
N ARG A 347 -6.06 13.68 -23.35
CA ARG A 347 -6.59 12.65 -22.43
C ARG A 347 -6.63 11.27 -23.07
N SER A 348 -6.90 11.18 -24.37
CA SER A 348 -6.92 9.93 -25.13
C SER A 348 -5.53 9.29 -25.23
N GLU A 349 -4.50 10.10 -25.42
CA GLU A 349 -3.11 9.69 -25.57
C GLU A 349 -2.39 9.48 -24.23
N GLY A 350 -2.73 10.32 -23.24
CA GLY A 350 -2.06 10.38 -21.95
C GLY A 350 -2.55 9.33 -20.94
N PHE A 351 -3.83 8.95 -20.96
CA PHE A 351 -4.38 7.93 -20.07
C PHE A 351 -4.36 6.54 -20.72
N GLY A 352 -4.03 5.53 -19.92
CA GLY A 352 -4.14 4.12 -20.27
C GLY A 352 -5.58 3.61 -20.33
N ALA A 353 -5.76 2.37 -20.73
CA ALA A 353 -7.08 1.78 -20.98
C ALA A 353 -7.92 1.66 -19.70
N GLU A 354 -7.32 1.22 -18.58
CA GLU A 354 -8.05 1.05 -17.32
C GLU A 354 -8.48 2.41 -16.73
N ALA A 355 -7.60 3.40 -16.74
CA ALA A 355 -7.94 4.76 -16.30
C ALA A 355 -9.10 5.34 -17.12
N LYS A 356 -9.08 5.20 -18.44
CA LYS A 356 -10.19 5.62 -19.30
C LYS A 356 -11.49 4.89 -18.99
N ARG A 357 -11.44 3.59 -18.74
CA ARG A 357 -12.62 2.78 -18.37
C ARG A 357 -13.25 3.30 -17.07
N ARG A 358 -12.43 3.55 -16.03
CA ARG A 358 -12.91 4.09 -14.75
C ARG A 358 -13.47 5.49 -14.86
N ILE A 359 -12.84 6.36 -15.65
CA ILE A 359 -13.34 7.73 -15.90
C ILE A 359 -14.71 7.68 -16.61
N MET A 360 -14.86 6.83 -17.62
CA MET A 360 -16.13 6.70 -18.35
C MET A 360 -17.22 6.12 -17.45
N LEU A 361 -16.93 5.05 -16.70
CA LEU A 361 -17.86 4.45 -15.75
C LEU A 361 -18.28 5.48 -14.69
N GLY A 362 -17.33 6.22 -14.13
CA GLY A 362 -17.61 7.27 -13.14
C GLY A 362 -18.50 8.37 -13.68
N SER A 363 -18.23 8.84 -14.90
CA SER A 363 -19.07 9.83 -15.57
C SER A 363 -20.49 9.32 -15.81
N PHE A 364 -20.64 8.05 -16.15
CA PHE A 364 -21.94 7.40 -16.34
C PHE A 364 -22.71 7.33 -15.03
N VAL A 365 -22.14 6.81 -13.95
CA VAL A 365 -22.84 6.65 -12.66
C VAL A 365 -23.18 7.98 -11.97
N LEU A 366 -22.50 9.06 -12.34
CA LEU A 366 -22.79 10.43 -11.86
C LEU A 366 -23.76 11.18 -12.77
N SER A 367 -24.14 10.63 -13.92
CA SER A 367 -25.02 11.32 -14.86
C SER A 367 -26.49 11.35 -14.39
N SER A 368 -27.24 12.34 -14.91
CA SER A 368 -28.66 12.49 -14.62
C SER A 368 -29.43 11.21 -14.96
N GLY A 369 -30.28 10.75 -14.03
CA GLY A 369 -31.04 9.51 -14.14
C GLY A 369 -30.34 8.26 -13.61
N TYR A 370 -29.01 8.26 -13.46
CA TYR A 370 -28.25 7.13 -12.93
C TYR A 370 -27.67 7.40 -11.53
N TYR A 371 -27.53 8.65 -11.13
CA TYR A 371 -26.96 9.07 -9.85
C TYR A 371 -27.63 8.39 -8.65
N ASP A 372 -28.96 8.43 -8.57
CA ASP A 372 -29.70 7.81 -7.46
C ASP A 372 -29.64 6.28 -7.51
N ALA A 373 -29.75 5.71 -8.71
CA ALA A 373 -29.83 4.26 -8.92
C ALA A 373 -28.48 3.55 -8.65
N TYR A 374 -27.36 4.22 -8.90
CA TYR A 374 -26.03 3.64 -8.75
C TYR A 374 -25.22 4.30 -7.64
N TYR A 375 -24.92 5.59 -7.74
CA TYR A 375 -24.00 6.25 -6.82
C TYR A 375 -24.57 6.36 -5.40
N LEU A 376 -25.79 6.89 -5.24
CA LEU A 376 -26.42 6.96 -3.91
C LEU A 376 -26.70 5.56 -3.33
N LYS A 377 -27.06 4.60 -4.16
CA LYS A 377 -27.22 3.21 -3.70
C LYS A 377 -25.90 2.65 -3.19
N ALA A 378 -24.80 2.86 -3.89
CA ALA A 378 -23.46 2.42 -3.45
C ALA A 378 -23.03 3.09 -2.14
N LEU A 379 -23.31 4.40 -1.95
CA LEU A 379 -23.04 5.08 -0.68
C LEU A 379 -23.86 4.52 0.48
N ARG A 380 -25.13 4.16 0.26
CA ARG A 380 -25.98 3.50 1.27
C ARG A 380 -25.42 2.11 1.61
N THR A 381 -24.99 1.35 0.59
CA THR A 381 -24.34 0.05 0.79
C THR A 381 -23.05 0.17 1.58
N LYS A 382 -22.20 1.18 1.28
CA LYS A 382 -21.01 1.52 2.07
C LYS A 382 -21.34 1.72 3.55
N ALA A 383 -22.41 2.48 3.85
CA ALA A 383 -22.84 2.72 5.24
C ALA A 383 -23.30 1.44 5.94
N LEU A 384 -24.01 0.55 5.24
CA LEU A 384 -24.47 -0.73 5.79
C LEU A 384 -23.29 -1.69 6.04
N ILE A 385 -22.29 -1.75 5.14
CA ILE A 385 -21.07 -2.51 5.35
C ILE A 385 -20.32 -2.00 6.59
N LYS A 386 -20.22 -0.67 6.75
CA LYS A 386 -19.61 -0.09 7.98
C LYS A 386 -20.36 -0.55 9.23
N GLN A 387 -21.68 -0.51 9.25
CA GLN A 387 -22.50 -0.96 10.38
C GLN A 387 -22.30 -2.45 10.69
N ALA A 388 -22.12 -3.30 9.66
CA ALA A 388 -21.84 -4.72 9.87
C ALA A 388 -20.50 -4.93 10.61
N PHE A 389 -19.45 -4.19 10.23
CA PHE A 389 -18.20 -4.20 10.95
C PHE A 389 -18.30 -3.61 12.36
N ASP A 390 -19.04 -2.49 12.53
CA ASP A 390 -19.24 -1.88 13.87
C ASP A 390 -19.85 -2.89 14.83
N LYS A 391 -20.89 -3.64 14.38
CA LYS A 391 -21.51 -4.69 15.16
C LYS A 391 -20.53 -5.83 15.48
N ALA A 392 -19.67 -6.23 14.55
CA ALA A 392 -18.66 -7.25 14.80
C ALA A 392 -17.65 -6.78 15.87
N PHE A 393 -17.23 -5.51 15.81
CA PHE A 393 -16.29 -4.93 16.78
C PHE A 393 -16.88 -4.61 18.16
N GLU A 394 -18.20 -4.74 18.36
CA GLU A 394 -18.76 -4.80 19.71
C GLU A 394 -18.31 -6.07 20.48
N LYS A 395 -17.92 -7.12 19.75
CA LYS A 395 -17.54 -8.42 20.32
C LYS A 395 -16.05 -8.72 20.15
N TYR A 396 -15.46 -8.40 19.00
CA TYR A 396 -14.11 -8.79 18.63
C TYR A 396 -13.13 -7.61 18.69
N ASP A 397 -11.91 -7.88 19.13
CA ASP A 397 -10.81 -6.91 19.12
C ASP A 397 -10.14 -6.81 17.76
N VAL A 398 -10.11 -7.94 17.02
CA VAL A 398 -9.50 -8.09 15.71
C VAL A 398 -10.34 -9.05 14.87
N ILE A 399 -10.44 -8.79 13.57
CA ILE A 399 -10.98 -9.74 12.59
C ILE A 399 -9.81 -10.28 11.76
N LEU A 400 -9.78 -11.60 11.56
CA LEU A 400 -8.73 -12.31 10.83
C LEU A 400 -9.32 -12.99 9.59
N GLY A 401 -8.63 -12.85 8.45
CA GLY A 401 -9.01 -13.50 7.20
C GLY A 401 -7.85 -13.54 6.20
N PRO A 402 -8.09 -14.06 4.99
CA PRO A 402 -7.11 -14.01 3.91
C PRO A 402 -6.96 -12.57 3.38
N ALA A 403 -5.76 -12.25 2.87
CA ALA A 403 -5.51 -10.96 2.21
C ALA A 403 -5.92 -10.99 0.73
N ALA A 404 -5.85 -12.15 0.09
CA ALA A 404 -6.25 -12.39 -1.30
C ALA A 404 -6.78 -13.82 -1.46
N PRO A 405 -7.61 -14.11 -2.49
CA PRO A 405 -8.17 -15.44 -2.69
C PRO A 405 -7.17 -16.48 -3.17
N THR A 406 -6.06 -16.05 -3.75
CA THR A 406 -5.00 -16.91 -4.27
C THR A 406 -3.64 -16.32 -3.94
N THR A 407 -2.55 -17.07 -4.15
CA THR A 407 -1.20 -16.51 -4.28
C THR A 407 -1.09 -15.70 -5.58
N ALA A 408 0.04 -15.02 -5.80
CA ALA A 408 0.26 -14.16 -6.95
C ALA A 408 -0.08 -14.85 -8.27
N PRO A 409 -0.99 -14.32 -9.11
CA PRO A 409 -1.28 -14.87 -10.42
C PRO A 409 -0.14 -14.63 -11.41
N LYS A 410 -0.14 -15.36 -12.53
CA LYS A 410 0.82 -15.15 -13.61
C LYS A 410 0.59 -13.81 -14.30
N LEU A 411 1.67 -13.22 -14.81
CA LEU A 411 1.63 -12.04 -15.66
C LEU A 411 0.68 -12.28 -16.85
N GLY A 412 -0.08 -11.27 -17.24
CA GLY A 412 -1.04 -11.28 -18.33
C GLY A 412 -2.40 -11.90 -17.99
N SER A 413 -2.48 -12.75 -16.95
CA SER A 413 -3.71 -13.54 -16.68
C SER A 413 -4.93 -12.70 -16.25
N SER A 414 -4.72 -11.47 -15.78
CA SER A 414 -5.78 -10.55 -15.33
C SER A 414 -6.10 -9.45 -16.33
N LEU A 415 -5.26 -9.24 -17.34
CA LEU A 415 -5.46 -8.17 -18.33
C LEU A 415 -6.60 -8.49 -19.31
N GLU A 416 -6.79 -9.77 -19.66
CA GLU A 416 -7.84 -10.22 -20.57
C GLU A 416 -9.23 -10.20 -19.94
N ASP A 417 -9.31 -10.33 -18.61
CA ASP A 417 -10.56 -10.34 -17.86
C ASP A 417 -10.48 -9.42 -16.63
N PRO A 418 -10.95 -8.16 -16.74
CA PRO A 418 -10.94 -7.22 -15.63
C PRO A 418 -11.70 -7.71 -14.40
N ILE A 419 -12.68 -8.61 -14.55
CA ILE A 419 -13.45 -9.16 -13.42
C ILE A 419 -12.56 -10.03 -12.55
N LYS A 420 -11.62 -10.80 -13.12
CA LYS A 420 -10.64 -11.56 -12.35
C LYS A 420 -9.76 -10.67 -11.49
N MET A 421 -9.31 -9.55 -12.05
CA MET A 421 -8.55 -8.54 -11.29
C MET A 421 -9.38 -7.99 -10.13
N TYR A 422 -10.66 -7.66 -10.37
CA TYR A 422 -11.56 -7.11 -9.36
C TYR A 422 -11.87 -8.10 -8.24
N LEU A 423 -12.02 -9.38 -8.55
CA LEU A 423 -12.26 -10.44 -7.55
C LEU A 423 -11.03 -10.68 -6.66
N GLY A 424 -9.83 -10.36 -7.13
CA GLY A 424 -8.61 -10.43 -6.34
C GLY A 424 -8.62 -9.56 -5.07
N ASP A 425 -9.44 -8.51 -5.03
CA ASP A 425 -9.55 -7.55 -3.93
C ASP A 425 -10.74 -7.79 -3.00
N ILE A 426 -11.44 -8.93 -3.14
CA ILE A 426 -12.70 -9.23 -2.43
C ILE A 426 -12.59 -9.10 -0.90
N TYR A 427 -11.45 -9.46 -0.31
CA TYR A 427 -11.23 -9.43 1.15
C TYR A 427 -10.71 -8.09 1.66
N THR A 428 -10.22 -7.21 0.78
CA THR A 428 -9.60 -5.95 1.18
C THR A 428 -10.50 -4.74 1.00
N ILE A 429 -11.37 -4.74 -0.02
CA ILE A 429 -12.23 -3.61 -0.40
C ILE A 429 -13.19 -3.19 0.72
N SER A 430 -13.80 -4.14 1.43
CA SER A 430 -14.76 -3.86 2.50
C SER A 430 -14.14 -3.05 3.64
N VAL A 431 -12.85 -3.26 3.92
CA VAL A 431 -12.06 -2.54 4.92
C VAL A 431 -11.90 -1.04 4.57
N ASN A 432 -11.69 -0.73 3.28
CA ASN A 432 -11.64 0.65 2.80
C ASN A 432 -13.02 1.32 2.83
N LEU A 433 -14.08 0.61 2.39
CA LEU A 433 -15.45 1.12 2.45
C LEU A 433 -15.85 1.47 3.88
N ALA A 434 -15.44 0.66 4.85
CA ALA A 434 -15.72 0.90 6.26
C ALA A 434 -14.72 1.89 6.93
N GLY A 435 -13.67 2.33 6.24
CA GLY A 435 -12.67 3.27 6.77
C GLY A 435 -11.73 2.67 7.82
N LEU A 436 -11.72 1.34 7.97
CA LEU A 436 -11.02 0.59 9.02
C LEU A 436 -9.51 0.45 8.75
N PRO A 437 -8.67 0.26 9.78
CA PRO A 437 -7.29 -0.16 9.60
C PRO A 437 -7.22 -1.64 9.24
N GLY A 438 -6.21 -2.00 8.45
CA GLY A 438 -5.91 -3.39 8.11
C GLY A 438 -4.42 -3.62 7.90
N MET A 439 -3.93 -4.77 8.32
CA MET A 439 -2.54 -5.16 8.19
C MET A 439 -2.45 -6.54 7.52
N THR A 440 -1.54 -6.67 6.59
CA THR A 440 -1.21 -7.95 5.97
C THR A 440 0.21 -8.34 6.32
N LEU A 441 0.43 -9.60 6.64
CA LEU A 441 1.75 -10.18 6.84
C LEU A 441 1.77 -11.63 6.32
N PRO A 442 2.96 -12.16 5.94
CA PRO A 442 3.06 -13.52 5.43
C PRO A 442 2.68 -14.55 6.49
N CYS A 443 1.93 -15.59 6.11
CA CYS A 443 1.57 -16.71 6.99
C CYS A 443 1.92 -18.09 6.42
N GLY A 444 2.44 -18.16 5.21
CA GLY A 444 2.85 -19.42 4.59
C GLY A 444 3.42 -19.21 3.20
N ILE A 445 3.77 -20.33 2.56
CA ILE A 445 4.21 -20.42 1.16
C ILE A 445 3.41 -21.56 0.54
N ASP A 446 2.91 -21.36 -0.69
CA ASP A 446 2.17 -22.39 -1.41
C ASP A 446 3.09 -23.46 -2.03
N SER A 447 2.51 -24.50 -2.60
CA SER A 447 3.24 -25.59 -3.26
C SER A 447 4.10 -25.17 -4.47
N LYS A 448 3.93 -23.91 -4.94
CA LYS A 448 4.71 -23.32 -6.04
C LYS A 448 5.82 -22.38 -5.56
N GLY A 449 5.99 -22.23 -4.24
CA GLY A 449 6.98 -21.35 -3.63
C GLY A 449 6.53 -19.88 -3.54
N LEU A 450 5.24 -19.57 -3.71
CA LEU A 450 4.71 -18.21 -3.65
C LEU A 450 4.15 -17.90 -2.26
N PRO A 451 4.34 -16.67 -1.74
CA PRO A 451 3.85 -16.27 -0.43
C PRO A 451 2.33 -16.28 -0.30
N ILE A 452 1.88 -16.61 0.90
CA ILE A 452 0.51 -16.50 1.36
C ILE A 452 0.46 -15.46 2.47
N GLY A 453 -0.44 -14.47 2.37
CA GLY A 453 -0.64 -13.45 3.39
C GLY A 453 -1.98 -13.61 4.12
N LEU A 454 -1.93 -13.48 5.45
CA LEU A 454 -3.13 -13.24 6.26
C LEU A 454 -3.41 -11.74 6.35
N GLN A 455 -4.68 -11.39 6.62
CA GLN A 455 -5.10 -10.02 6.91
C GLN A 455 -5.69 -9.95 8.31
N LEU A 456 -5.24 -8.93 9.07
CA LEU A 456 -5.82 -8.53 10.36
C LEU A 456 -6.53 -7.19 10.18
N ILE A 457 -7.78 -7.10 10.62
CA ILE A 457 -8.61 -5.90 10.51
C ILE A 457 -8.97 -5.45 11.93
N GLY A 458 -8.79 -4.18 12.23
CA GLY A 458 -9.16 -3.57 13.50
C GLY A 458 -10.34 -2.61 13.37
N ASP A 459 -10.93 -2.25 14.49
CA ASP A 459 -11.88 -1.14 14.55
C ASP A 459 -11.18 0.20 14.28
N CYS A 460 -11.96 1.23 13.94
CA CYS A 460 -11.44 2.58 13.71
C CYS A 460 -10.54 3.04 14.88
N PHE A 461 -9.34 3.50 14.54
CA PHE A 461 -8.33 3.99 15.49
C PHE A 461 -7.81 2.95 16.49
N LYS A 462 -8.00 1.65 16.19
CA LYS A 462 -7.48 0.52 16.97
C LYS A 462 -6.32 -0.20 16.27
N GLU A 463 -5.47 0.54 15.56
CA GLU A 463 -4.26 -0.02 14.91
C GLU A 463 -3.40 -0.81 15.90
N LYS A 464 -3.33 -0.39 17.17
CA LYS A 464 -2.58 -1.10 18.21
C LYS A 464 -3.03 -2.54 18.41
N ASN A 465 -4.33 -2.84 18.26
CA ASN A 465 -4.84 -4.20 18.41
C ASN A 465 -4.32 -5.10 17.29
N ILE A 466 -4.36 -4.63 16.02
CA ILE A 466 -3.85 -5.41 14.89
C ILE A 466 -2.33 -5.53 14.93
N ILE A 467 -1.60 -4.48 15.35
CA ILE A 467 -0.14 -4.52 15.51
C ILE A 467 0.24 -5.56 16.58
N ARG A 468 -0.45 -5.57 17.72
CA ARG A 468 -0.20 -6.54 18.80
C ARG A 468 -0.45 -7.98 18.34
N ALA A 469 -1.57 -8.24 17.66
CA ALA A 469 -1.89 -9.56 17.12
C ALA A 469 -0.86 -10.00 16.06
N ALA A 470 -0.52 -9.08 15.13
CA ALA A 470 0.46 -9.31 14.08
C ALA A 470 1.84 -9.60 14.66
N TYR A 471 2.31 -8.78 15.60
CA TYR A 471 3.60 -8.95 16.25
C TYR A 471 3.68 -10.29 16.99
N SER A 472 2.64 -10.63 17.75
CA SER A 472 2.61 -11.91 18.46
C SER A 472 2.62 -13.12 17.52
N PHE A 473 1.90 -13.06 16.40
CA PHE A 473 1.97 -14.11 15.38
C PHE A 473 3.36 -14.17 14.72
N GLU A 474 3.94 -13.01 14.38
CA GLU A 474 5.24 -12.92 13.72
C GLU A 474 6.37 -13.57 14.51
N GLN A 475 6.34 -13.52 15.86
CA GLN A 475 7.33 -14.18 16.72
C GLN A 475 7.32 -15.71 16.61
N THR A 476 6.29 -16.31 16.02
CA THR A 476 6.15 -17.78 15.90
C THR A 476 6.62 -18.33 14.55
N ARG A 477 6.89 -17.47 13.57
CA ARG A 477 7.21 -17.87 12.20
C ARG A 477 8.67 -17.63 11.83
N ALA A 478 9.21 -18.45 10.93
CA ALA A 478 10.46 -18.16 10.26
C ALA A 478 10.24 -17.03 9.20
N TYR A 479 11.21 -16.14 9.08
CA TYR A 479 11.23 -15.17 7.98
C TYR A 479 11.76 -15.85 6.71
N HIS A 480 10.98 -15.79 5.65
CA HIS A 480 11.36 -16.27 4.33
C HIS A 480 11.71 -15.07 3.44
N LYS A 481 12.82 -15.19 2.72
CA LYS A 481 13.27 -14.19 1.75
C LYS A 481 12.88 -14.60 0.33
N SER A 482 12.70 -13.61 -0.53
CA SER A 482 12.59 -13.88 -1.96
C SER A 482 13.92 -14.39 -2.53
N PRO A 483 13.91 -15.20 -3.60
CA PRO A 483 15.15 -15.68 -4.24
C PRO A 483 16.06 -14.56 -4.73
N LEU A 484 15.53 -13.38 -5.04
CA LEU A 484 16.31 -12.23 -5.49
C LEU A 484 16.96 -11.43 -4.33
N ALA A 485 16.58 -11.72 -3.09
CA ALA A 485 17.18 -11.15 -1.88
C ALA A 485 18.38 -12.00 -1.35
N GLU A 486 18.68 -13.12 -2.00
CA GLU A 486 19.84 -13.97 -1.72
C GLU A 486 21.06 -13.45 -2.55
#